data_19186f972bb8d44d29cecdbb4c9081e9
#
_entry.id   19186f972bb8d44d29cecdbb4c9081e9
#
_cell.length_a   1.000
_cell.length_b   1.000
_cell.length_c   1.000
_cell.angle_alpha   90.00
_cell.angle_beta   90.00
_cell.angle_gamma   90.00
#
_symmetry.space_group_name_H-M   'P 1'
#
loop_
_entity.id
_entity.type
_entity.pdbx_description
1 polymer ?
#
loop_
_entity_poly.entity_id
_entity_poly.type
_entity_poly.pdbx_seq_one_letter_code
_entity_poly.pdbx_strand_id
1 'polypeptide(L)'
;MVVGGDPIGAAEALKAGLIEEIVEGPASGGEAFARKLIAEKRPLRKLRDDDSKLAAAKADISIFTNAVAALTKKARGLEAPFAAADAVRAAIELPFDEGLKKEREGFLKLLTSDQSKAQRYAFFAEREASKIAGVPEGTKPRKVDRVAVIGAGTMGGGIAMSFANAGIPVTLIETGEEALKRGMGVMQKNWEATAARGGIPADAPAKRMALIDGKVGLENVKDADLVIEAVFETMAVKKEVFGKLDQFAKPGAVLASNTSYLNIDEIAKETKRPQDVLGMHFFSPAN
;
A
#
# COMPACT_ATOMS: atom_id res chain seq x y z
N MET A 1 -2.20 -19.17 3.67
CA MET A 1 -1.22 -18.58 4.58
C MET A 1 0.22 -18.92 4.17
N VAL A 2 0.75 -20.15 4.32
CA VAL A 2 2.18 -20.43 4.03
C VAL A 2 2.59 -20.12 2.59
N VAL A 3 1.84 -20.55 1.59
CA VAL A 3 2.15 -20.33 0.16
C VAL A 3 1.74 -18.92 -0.32
N GLY A 4 0.56 -18.43 0.11
CA GLY A 4 0.05 -17.13 -0.33
C GLY A 4 0.62 -15.93 0.43
N GLY A 5 1.14 -16.13 1.64
CA GLY A 5 1.69 -15.06 2.49
C GLY A 5 0.65 -14.23 3.25
N ASP A 6 -0.63 -14.30 2.88
CA ASP A 6 -1.67 -13.50 3.50
C ASP A 6 -1.99 -13.96 4.94
N PRO A 7 -2.22 -13.06 5.90
CA PRO A 7 -2.71 -13.42 7.23
C PRO A 7 -4.14 -13.94 7.16
N ILE A 8 -4.50 -14.78 8.13
CA ILE A 8 -5.87 -15.29 8.31
C ILE A 8 -6.46 -14.80 9.65
N GLY A 9 -7.78 -14.63 9.71
CA GLY A 9 -8.47 -14.23 10.91
C GLY A 9 -8.55 -15.35 11.96
N ALA A 10 -8.82 -14.99 13.23
CA ALA A 10 -8.89 -15.96 14.35
C ALA A 10 -9.94 -17.07 14.12
N ALA A 11 -11.10 -16.73 13.53
CA ALA A 11 -12.15 -17.72 13.24
C ALA A 11 -11.68 -18.76 12.20
N GLU A 12 -10.95 -18.33 11.18
CA GLU A 12 -10.38 -19.22 10.17
C GLU A 12 -9.23 -20.07 10.75
N ALA A 13 -8.39 -19.48 11.59
CA ALA A 13 -7.32 -20.17 12.28
C ALA A 13 -7.86 -21.28 13.21
N LEU A 14 -8.96 -21.00 13.93
CA LEU A 14 -9.65 -22.01 14.75
C LEU A 14 -10.21 -23.14 13.88
N LYS A 15 -10.90 -22.82 12.79
CA LYS A 15 -11.43 -23.81 11.83
C LYS A 15 -10.31 -24.67 11.22
N ALA A 16 -9.16 -24.04 10.91
CA ALA A 16 -7.99 -24.76 10.39
C ALA A 16 -7.26 -25.60 11.45
N GLY A 17 -7.54 -25.40 12.74
CA GLY A 17 -6.88 -26.10 13.84
C GLY A 17 -5.50 -25.54 14.18
N LEU A 18 -5.20 -24.31 13.76
CA LEU A 18 -3.98 -23.58 14.14
C LEU A 18 -4.03 -23.06 15.58
N ILE A 19 -5.23 -22.73 16.05
CA ILE A 19 -5.52 -22.35 17.43
C ILE A 19 -6.66 -23.20 17.96
N GLU A 20 -6.78 -23.35 19.27
CA GLU A 20 -7.79 -24.18 19.92
C GLU A 20 -8.95 -23.38 20.53
N GLU A 21 -8.72 -22.08 20.83
CA GLU A 21 -9.72 -21.19 21.41
C GLU A 21 -9.49 -19.74 20.96
N ILE A 22 -10.56 -18.96 20.83
CA ILE A 22 -10.50 -17.52 20.61
C ILE A 22 -10.79 -16.86 21.94
N VAL A 23 -9.88 -15.98 22.38
CA VAL A 23 -9.97 -15.32 23.69
C VAL A 23 -9.90 -13.79 23.54
N GLU A 24 -10.54 -13.08 24.46
CA GLU A 24 -10.39 -11.63 24.59
C GLU A 24 -9.12 -11.33 25.41
N GLY A 25 -8.15 -10.68 24.79
CA GLY A 25 -6.87 -10.31 25.41
C GLY A 25 -5.87 -11.48 25.46
N PRO A 26 -4.83 -11.46 24.58
CA PRO A 26 -3.92 -12.61 24.41
C PRO A 26 -3.19 -13.05 25.68
N ALA A 27 -2.82 -12.10 26.56
CA ALA A 27 -2.09 -12.43 27.80
C ALA A 27 -2.98 -13.10 28.84
N SER A 28 -4.08 -12.45 29.24
CA SER A 28 -4.99 -12.99 30.26
C SER A 28 -5.74 -14.22 29.78
N GLY A 29 -6.20 -14.22 28.52
CA GLY A 29 -6.89 -15.35 27.93
C GLY A 29 -5.97 -16.56 27.74
N GLY A 30 -4.71 -16.35 27.35
CA GLY A 30 -3.71 -17.42 27.24
C GLY A 30 -3.38 -18.06 28.60
N GLU A 31 -3.25 -17.25 29.66
CA GLU A 31 -3.05 -17.76 31.01
C GLU A 31 -4.26 -18.58 31.48
N ALA A 32 -5.48 -18.08 31.31
CA ALA A 32 -6.71 -18.79 31.66
C ALA A 32 -6.83 -20.12 30.94
N PHE A 33 -6.54 -20.14 29.63
CA PHE A 33 -6.52 -21.34 28.81
C PHE A 33 -5.47 -22.38 29.30
N ALA A 34 -4.24 -21.92 29.61
CA ALA A 34 -3.20 -22.82 30.15
C ALA A 34 -3.61 -23.42 31.49
N ARG A 35 -4.21 -22.66 32.42
CA ARG A 35 -4.73 -23.16 33.69
C ARG A 35 -5.85 -24.18 33.48
N LYS A 36 -6.74 -23.97 32.53
CA LYS A 36 -7.80 -24.92 32.13
C LYS A 36 -7.19 -26.23 31.66
N LEU A 37 -6.18 -26.22 30.78
CA LEU A 37 -5.51 -27.43 30.30
C LEU A 37 -4.87 -28.25 31.43
N ILE A 38 -4.23 -27.55 32.39
CA ILE A 38 -3.62 -28.18 33.57
C ILE A 38 -4.69 -28.82 34.44
N ALA A 39 -5.79 -28.11 34.72
CA ALA A 39 -6.89 -28.63 35.54
C ALA A 39 -7.58 -29.86 34.91
N GLU A 40 -7.76 -29.83 33.59
CA GLU A 40 -8.32 -30.96 32.82
C GLU A 40 -7.34 -32.10 32.64
N LYS A 41 -6.08 -31.95 33.05
CA LYS A 41 -4.99 -32.93 32.79
C LYS A 41 -4.96 -33.39 31.35
N ARG A 42 -5.18 -32.43 30.41
CA ARG A 42 -5.28 -32.71 28.98
C ARG A 42 -3.97 -33.32 28.47
N PRO A 43 -4.00 -34.44 27.72
CA PRO A 43 -2.79 -35.08 27.21
C PRO A 43 -2.09 -34.12 26.20
N LEU A 44 -0.77 -34.22 26.16
CA LEU A 44 0.04 -33.43 25.20
C LEU A 44 -0.29 -33.83 23.76
N ARG A 45 -0.82 -32.92 22.99
CA ARG A 45 -1.08 -33.11 21.56
C ARG A 45 0.23 -32.90 20.77
N LYS A 46 0.68 -33.93 20.09
CA LYS A 46 1.84 -33.87 19.19
C LYS A 46 1.35 -33.73 17.77
N LEU A 47 1.48 -32.53 17.18
CA LEU A 47 1.01 -32.24 15.81
C LEU A 47 1.69 -33.11 14.75
N ARG A 48 2.93 -33.55 15.01
CA ARG A 48 3.66 -34.47 14.12
C ARG A 48 3.01 -35.84 13.94
N ASP A 49 2.18 -36.25 14.91
CA ASP A 49 1.53 -37.56 14.94
C ASP A 49 0.06 -37.46 14.47
N ASP A 50 -0.42 -36.27 14.03
CA ASP A 50 -1.81 -36.00 13.62
C ASP A 50 -1.91 -35.77 12.12
N ASP A 51 -2.15 -36.80 11.36
CA ASP A 51 -2.35 -36.79 9.91
C ASP A 51 -3.79 -36.49 9.47
N SER A 52 -4.71 -36.25 10.40
CA SER A 52 -6.15 -36.13 10.11
C SER A 52 -6.46 -35.03 9.07
N LYS A 53 -5.71 -33.93 9.08
CA LYS A 53 -5.86 -32.81 8.12
C LYS A 53 -5.22 -33.09 6.76
N LEU A 54 -4.34 -34.07 6.65
CA LEU A 54 -3.66 -34.48 5.42
C LEU A 54 -4.41 -35.56 4.65
N ALA A 55 -5.36 -36.27 5.29
CA ALA A 55 -6.02 -37.43 4.73
C ALA A 55 -6.65 -37.18 3.35
N ALA A 56 -7.34 -36.07 3.16
CA ALA A 56 -7.95 -35.72 1.88
C ALA A 56 -6.90 -35.50 0.76
N ALA A 57 -5.81 -34.78 1.04
CA ALA A 57 -4.75 -34.53 0.07
C ALA A 57 -3.90 -35.78 -0.19
N LYS A 58 -3.77 -36.70 0.78
CA LYS A 58 -3.13 -38.02 0.59
C LYS A 58 -3.98 -38.90 -0.33
N ALA A 59 -5.31 -38.83 -0.23
CA ALA A 59 -6.22 -39.59 -1.08
C ALA A 59 -6.32 -39.02 -2.50
N ASP A 60 -6.27 -37.69 -2.62
CA ASP A 60 -6.33 -36.98 -3.92
C ASP A 60 -5.42 -35.76 -3.91
N ILE A 61 -4.22 -35.93 -4.48
CA ILE A 61 -3.20 -34.88 -4.55
C ILE A 61 -3.65 -33.70 -5.44
N SER A 62 -4.67 -33.86 -6.26
CA SER A 62 -5.19 -32.77 -7.09
C SER A 62 -5.76 -31.62 -6.26
N ILE A 63 -6.27 -31.88 -5.07
CA ILE A 63 -6.74 -30.89 -4.11
C ILE A 63 -5.58 -29.90 -3.77
N PHE A 64 -4.41 -30.44 -3.49
CA PHE A 64 -3.21 -29.64 -3.20
C PHE A 64 -2.72 -28.90 -4.45
N THR A 65 -2.57 -29.59 -5.60
CA THR A 65 -2.01 -28.96 -6.82
C THR A 65 -2.91 -27.84 -7.35
N ASN A 66 -4.22 -27.98 -7.28
CA ASN A 66 -5.15 -26.93 -7.66
C ASN A 66 -5.08 -25.71 -6.72
N ALA A 67 -4.96 -25.94 -5.42
CA ALA A 67 -4.79 -24.87 -4.44
C ALA A 67 -3.47 -24.10 -4.67
N VAL A 68 -2.36 -24.81 -4.93
CA VAL A 68 -1.07 -24.19 -5.24
C VAL A 68 -1.16 -23.36 -6.52
N ALA A 69 -1.75 -23.88 -7.60
CA ALA A 69 -1.91 -23.16 -8.86
C ALA A 69 -2.71 -21.85 -8.68
N ALA A 70 -3.77 -21.88 -7.86
CA ALA A 70 -4.56 -20.69 -7.54
C ALA A 70 -3.75 -19.66 -6.74
N LEU A 71 -3.03 -20.08 -5.70
CA LEU A 71 -2.28 -19.21 -4.80
C LEU A 71 -1.03 -18.61 -5.46
N THR A 72 -0.35 -19.37 -6.34
CA THR A 72 0.87 -18.92 -7.01
C THR A 72 0.64 -18.13 -8.30
N LYS A 73 -0.61 -17.99 -8.75
CA LYS A 73 -0.98 -17.25 -9.97
C LYS A 73 -0.40 -15.82 -10.02
N LYS A 74 -0.24 -15.19 -8.85
CA LYS A 74 0.26 -13.82 -8.69
C LYS A 74 1.72 -13.76 -8.22
N ALA A 75 2.45 -14.87 -8.20
CA ALA A 75 3.80 -14.93 -7.64
C ALA A 75 4.84 -14.09 -8.43
N ARG A 76 4.55 -13.75 -9.70
CA ARG A 76 5.36 -12.80 -10.51
C ARG A 76 6.86 -13.09 -10.49
N GLY A 77 7.25 -14.37 -10.62
CA GLY A 77 8.65 -14.80 -10.65
C GLY A 77 9.31 -14.95 -9.27
N LEU A 78 8.57 -14.80 -8.16
CA LEU A 78 9.07 -15.12 -6.83
C LEU A 78 9.25 -16.62 -6.66
N GLU A 79 10.41 -17.06 -6.13
CA GLU A 79 10.73 -18.47 -5.91
C GLU A 79 10.13 -19.02 -4.60
N ALA A 80 10.03 -18.17 -3.56
CA ALA A 80 9.60 -18.58 -2.24
C ALA A 80 8.21 -19.23 -2.17
N PRO A 81 7.16 -18.76 -2.88
CA PRO A 81 5.85 -19.42 -2.89
C PRO A 81 5.90 -20.85 -3.40
N PHE A 82 6.74 -21.14 -4.40
CA PHE A 82 6.87 -22.50 -4.95
C PHE A 82 7.65 -23.40 -4.00
N ALA A 83 8.74 -22.93 -3.40
CA ALA A 83 9.47 -23.69 -2.41
C ALA A 83 8.64 -23.95 -1.13
N ALA A 84 7.81 -23.00 -0.72
CA ALA A 84 6.84 -23.20 0.35
C ALA A 84 5.79 -24.28 -0.02
N ALA A 85 5.32 -24.29 -1.27
CA ALA A 85 4.44 -25.32 -1.78
C ALA A 85 5.12 -26.70 -1.78
N ASP A 86 6.40 -26.79 -2.16
CA ASP A 86 7.18 -28.03 -2.12
C ASP A 86 7.36 -28.55 -0.70
N ALA A 87 7.54 -27.67 0.29
CA ALA A 87 7.60 -28.06 1.69
C ALA A 87 6.25 -28.62 2.20
N VAL A 88 5.11 -28.00 1.80
CA VAL A 88 3.78 -28.52 2.11
C VAL A 88 3.53 -29.86 1.41
N ARG A 89 3.95 -30.02 0.16
CA ARG A 89 3.90 -31.30 -0.55
C ARG A 89 4.67 -32.39 0.19
N ALA A 90 5.87 -32.06 0.68
CA ALA A 90 6.66 -33.00 1.47
C ALA A 90 5.94 -33.47 2.74
N ALA A 91 5.15 -32.60 3.40
CA ALA A 91 4.34 -32.99 4.53
C ALA A 91 3.19 -33.96 4.17
N ILE A 92 2.72 -33.96 2.91
CA ILE A 92 1.70 -34.88 2.41
C ILE A 92 2.32 -36.23 2.05
N GLU A 93 3.49 -36.21 1.39
CA GLU A 93 4.08 -37.39 0.73
C GLU A 93 5.12 -38.14 1.56
N LEU A 94 5.78 -37.48 2.52
CA LEU A 94 6.91 -38.00 3.26
C LEU A 94 6.58 -38.19 4.75
N PRO A 95 7.33 -39.06 5.45
CA PRO A 95 7.36 -39.08 6.90
C PRO A 95 7.80 -37.72 7.45
N PHE A 96 7.27 -37.34 8.64
CA PHE A 96 7.46 -36.00 9.22
C PHE A 96 8.94 -35.56 9.25
N ASP A 97 9.85 -36.40 9.73
CA ASP A 97 11.27 -36.04 9.86
C ASP A 97 11.98 -35.86 8.50
N GLU A 98 11.55 -36.58 7.48
CA GLU A 98 12.06 -36.42 6.11
C GLU A 98 11.49 -35.13 5.46
N GLY A 99 10.20 -34.86 5.66
CA GLY A 99 9.57 -33.61 5.24
C GLY A 99 10.23 -32.40 5.87
N LEU A 100 10.54 -32.44 7.16
CA LEU A 100 11.23 -31.38 7.88
C LEU A 100 12.65 -31.12 7.37
N LYS A 101 13.39 -32.17 6.99
CA LYS A 101 14.72 -32.03 6.34
C LYS A 101 14.59 -31.30 5.01
N LYS A 102 13.65 -31.71 4.17
CA LYS A 102 13.40 -31.10 2.86
C LYS A 102 12.98 -29.64 2.98
N GLU A 103 12.11 -29.29 3.94
CA GLU A 103 11.74 -27.92 4.25
C GLU A 103 12.98 -27.09 4.63
N ARG A 104 13.83 -27.59 5.53
CA ARG A 104 15.05 -26.91 5.95
C ARG A 104 16.03 -26.67 4.81
N GLU A 105 16.22 -27.65 3.94
CA GLU A 105 17.07 -27.50 2.74
C GLU A 105 16.54 -26.42 1.80
N GLY A 106 15.23 -26.41 1.53
CA GLY A 106 14.55 -25.40 0.75
C GLY A 106 14.70 -24.01 1.37
N PHE A 107 14.50 -23.89 2.69
CA PHE A 107 14.69 -22.62 3.42
C PHE A 107 16.12 -22.09 3.31
N LEU A 108 17.13 -22.92 3.54
CA LEU A 108 18.54 -22.51 3.46
C LEU A 108 18.92 -22.05 2.05
N LYS A 109 18.45 -22.75 1.02
CA LYS A 109 18.65 -22.36 -0.38
C LYS A 109 18.04 -20.98 -0.65
N LEU A 110 16.81 -20.73 -0.24
CA LEU A 110 16.14 -19.44 -0.41
C LEU A 110 16.82 -18.32 0.38
N LEU A 111 17.18 -18.58 1.63
CA LEU A 111 17.79 -17.59 2.53
C LEU A 111 19.06 -16.96 1.92
N THR A 112 19.84 -17.75 1.23
CA THR A 112 21.12 -17.33 0.60
C THR A 112 20.95 -16.85 -0.84
N SER A 113 19.76 -16.97 -1.43
CA SER A 113 19.47 -16.59 -2.82
C SER A 113 19.60 -15.08 -3.04
N ASP A 114 19.88 -14.68 -4.27
CA ASP A 114 19.94 -13.26 -4.65
C ASP A 114 18.56 -12.60 -4.55
N GLN A 115 17.49 -13.35 -4.81
CA GLN A 115 16.13 -12.85 -4.65
C GLN A 115 15.84 -12.50 -3.17
N SER A 116 16.24 -13.35 -2.23
CA SER A 116 16.11 -13.05 -0.78
C SER A 116 16.95 -11.84 -0.37
N LYS A 117 18.19 -11.71 -0.88
CA LYS A 117 19.03 -10.53 -0.62
C LYS A 117 18.38 -9.26 -1.15
N ALA A 118 17.84 -9.29 -2.37
CA ALA A 118 17.16 -8.16 -2.99
C ALA A 118 15.90 -7.74 -2.22
N GLN A 119 15.09 -8.71 -1.77
CA GLN A 119 13.89 -8.42 -0.96
C GLN A 119 14.25 -7.76 0.39
N ARG A 120 15.28 -8.27 1.07
CA ARG A 120 15.75 -7.65 2.32
C ARG A 120 16.32 -6.26 2.09
N TYR A 121 17.08 -6.07 1.00
CA TYR A 121 17.60 -4.75 0.62
C TYR A 121 16.46 -3.75 0.39
N ALA A 122 15.47 -4.11 -0.42
CA ALA A 122 14.32 -3.24 -0.69
C ALA A 122 13.57 -2.87 0.60
N PHE A 123 13.34 -3.85 1.48
CA PHE A 123 12.68 -3.61 2.77
C PHE A 123 13.40 -2.58 3.65
N PHE A 124 14.72 -2.64 3.72
CA PHE A 124 15.50 -1.65 4.49
C PHE A 124 15.64 -0.33 3.74
N ALA A 125 15.77 -0.34 2.41
CA ALA A 125 15.86 0.86 1.58
C ALA A 125 14.58 1.71 1.70
N GLU A 126 13.40 1.10 1.68
CA GLU A 126 12.13 1.81 1.92
C GLU A 126 12.09 2.50 3.28
N ARG A 127 12.56 1.82 4.33
CA ARG A 127 12.64 2.41 5.68
C ARG A 127 13.66 3.52 5.78
N GLU A 128 14.80 3.38 5.12
CA GLU A 128 15.83 4.42 5.11
C GLU A 128 15.38 5.64 4.31
N ALA A 129 14.66 5.44 3.19
CA ALA A 129 14.11 6.52 2.38
C ALA A 129 13.11 7.43 3.15
N SER A 130 12.49 6.91 4.20
CA SER A 130 11.60 7.71 5.08
C SER A 130 12.35 8.63 6.05
N LYS A 131 13.66 8.44 6.20
CA LYS A 131 14.50 9.29 7.08
C LYS A 131 15.06 10.46 6.27
N ILE A 132 14.80 11.68 6.72
CA ILE A 132 15.28 12.90 6.07
C ILE A 132 16.50 13.38 6.81
N ALA A 133 17.67 13.38 6.15
CA ALA A 133 18.90 13.88 6.72
C ALA A 133 18.77 15.36 7.11
N GLY A 134 19.28 15.71 8.31
CA GLY A 134 19.24 17.08 8.81
C GLY A 134 17.93 17.52 9.46
N VAL A 135 16.88 16.67 9.44
CA VAL A 135 15.66 16.95 10.21
C VAL A 135 15.80 16.36 11.60
N PRO A 136 15.72 17.17 12.69
CA PRO A 136 15.82 16.68 14.06
C PRO A 136 14.70 15.69 14.41
N GLU A 137 15.02 14.71 15.24
CA GLU A 137 14.01 13.78 15.77
C GLU A 137 12.93 14.56 16.54
N GLY A 138 11.66 14.19 16.33
CA GLY A 138 10.53 14.88 16.94
C GLY A 138 10.07 16.16 16.24
N THR A 139 10.66 16.54 15.11
CA THR A 139 10.17 17.65 14.28
C THR A 139 8.72 17.41 13.90
N LYS A 140 7.82 18.33 14.27
CA LYS A 140 6.41 18.22 13.93
C LYS A 140 6.18 18.57 12.46
N PRO A 141 5.48 17.73 11.68
CA PRO A 141 5.12 18.06 10.32
C PRO A 141 4.15 19.25 10.27
N ARG A 142 4.16 19.99 9.17
CA ARG A 142 3.12 20.99 8.91
C ARG A 142 1.77 20.29 8.74
N LYS A 143 0.71 20.88 9.25
CA LYS A 143 -0.63 20.37 9.06
C LYS A 143 -1.10 20.65 7.64
N VAL A 144 -1.68 19.66 6.98
CA VAL A 144 -2.26 19.76 5.64
C VAL A 144 -3.73 19.36 5.72
N ASP A 145 -4.60 20.37 5.80
CA ASP A 145 -6.06 20.16 5.86
C ASP A 145 -6.72 20.34 4.48
N ARG A 146 -6.09 21.11 3.59
CA ARG A 146 -6.59 21.41 2.23
C ARG A 146 -5.45 21.36 1.22
N VAL A 147 -5.71 20.71 0.10
CA VAL A 147 -4.75 20.57 -1.00
C VAL A 147 -5.31 21.26 -2.25
N ALA A 148 -4.47 21.93 -3.00
CA ALA A 148 -4.79 22.33 -4.37
C ALA A 148 -3.93 21.53 -5.35
N VAL A 149 -4.52 21.01 -6.41
CA VAL A 149 -3.82 20.31 -7.48
C VAL A 149 -4.05 21.09 -8.79
N ILE A 150 -2.95 21.44 -9.47
CA ILE A 150 -2.98 22.19 -10.71
C ILE A 150 -2.77 21.24 -11.89
N GLY A 151 -3.75 21.17 -12.77
CA GLY A 151 -3.83 20.25 -13.88
C GLY A 151 -4.80 19.08 -13.57
N ALA A 152 -5.85 18.92 -14.36
CA ALA A 152 -6.82 17.83 -14.27
C ALA A 152 -6.54 16.68 -15.25
N GLY A 153 -5.29 16.57 -15.72
CA GLY A 153 -4.81 15.49 -16.57
C GLY A 153 -4.63 14.17 -15.80
N THR A 154 -4.00 13.17 -16.43
CA THR A 154 -3.79 11.85 -15.86
C THR A 154 -3.12 11.90 -14.49
N MET A 155 -2.02 12.67 -14.36
CA MET A 155 -1.29 12.76 -13.08
C MET A 155 -2.06 13.58 -12.06
N GLY A 156 -2.47 14.81 -12.39
CA GLY A 156 -3.17 15.68 -11.45
C GLY A 156 -4.52 15.10 -10.99
N GLY A 157 -5.29 14.46 -11.89
CA GLY A 157 -6.49 13.74 -11.52
C GLY A 157 -6.22 12.58 -10.55
N GLY A 158 -5.19 11.77 -10.81
CA GLY A 158 -4.78 10.69 -9.92
C GLY A 158 -4.29 11.19 -8.55
N ILE A 159 -3.50 12.28 -8.52
CA ILE A 159 -3.05 12.93 -7.28
C ILE A 159 -4.25 13.45 -6.48
N ALA A 160 -5.20 14.13 -7.13
CA ALA A 160 -6.43 14.60 -6.49
C ALA A 160 -7.24 13.43 -5.89
N MET A 161 -7.36 12.32 -6.63
CA MET A 161 -8.00 11.11 -6.14
C MET A 161 -7.31 10.54 -4.90
N SER A 162 -5.98 10.55 -4.85
CA SER A 162 -5.22 10.03 -3.70
C SER A 162 -5.52 10.82 -2.42
N PHE A 163 -5.58 12.14 -2.49
CA PHE A 163 -5.97 12.97 -1.34
C PHE A 163 -7.44 12.77 -0.94
N ALA A 164 -8.34 12.72 -1.91
CA ALA A 164 -9.76 12.44 -1.63
C ALA A 164 -9.98 11.03 -1.04
N ASN A 165 -9.17 10.03 -1.43
CA ASN A 165 -9.16 8.71 -0.83
C ASN A 165 -8.74 8.74 0.65
N ALA A 166 -7.85 9.67 1.02
CA ALA A 166 -7.44 9.94 2.40
C ALA A 166 -8.41 10.85 3.18
N GLY A 167 -9.50 11.28 2.56
CA GLY A 167 -10.50 12.16 3.19
C GLY A 167 -10.10 13.64 3.23
N ILE A 168 -9.08 14.05 2.48
CA ILE A 168 -8.57 15.43 2.43
C ILE A 168 -9.26 16.19 1.30
N PRO A 169 -9.89 17.36 1.56
CA PRO A 169 -10.49 18.21 0.54
C PRO A 169 -9.47 18.73 -0.48
N VAL A 170 -9.83 18.68 -1.75
CA VAL A 170 -8.98 19.08 -2.88
C VAL A 170 -9.64 20.17 -3.71
N THR A 171 -8.94 21.25 -3.97
CA THR A 171 -9.27 22.19 -5.06
C THR A 171 -8.51 21.75 -6.31
N LEU A 172 -9.24 21.24 -7.31
CA LEU A 172 -8.65 20.85 -8.60
C LEU A 172 -8.73 22.03 -9.57
N ILE A 173 -7.59 22.48 -10.05
CA ILE A 173 -7.45 23.72 -10.83
C ILE A 173 -7.03 23.41 -12.27
N GLU A 174 -7.72 24.04 -13.20
CA GLU A 174 -7.41 23.98 -14.62
C GLU A 174 -7.42 25.39 -15.26
N THR A 175 -6.90 25.47 -16.47
CA THR A 175 -6.92 26.71 -17.27
C THR A 175 -8.22 26.91 -18.04
N GLY A 176 -9.03 25.85 -18.21
CA GLY A 176 -10.29 25.90 -18.95
C GLY A 176 -11.33 24.92 -18.49
N GLU A 177 -12.59 25.32 -18.54
CA GLU A 177 -13.78 24.55 -18.11
C GLU A 177 -13.87 23.17 -18.76
N GLU A 178 -13.60 23.07 -20.05
CA GLU A 178 -13.69 21.82 -20.81
C GLU A 178 -12.66 20.77 -20.33
N ALA A 179 -11.42 21.19 -20.03
CA ALA A 179 -10.39 20.32 -19.51
C ALA A 179 -10.73 19.87 -18.07
N LEU A 180 -11.21 20.79 -17.25
CA LEU A 180 -11.67 20.52 -15.90
C LEU A 180 -12.80 19.48 -15.89
N LYS A 181 -13.85 19.70 -16.70
CA LYS A 181 -14.99 18.78 -16.80
C LYS A 181 -14.57 17.37 -17.25
N ARG A 182 -13.65 17.29 -18.23
CA ARG A 182 -13.10 15.99 -18.67
C ARG A 182 -12.36 15.28 -17.52
N GLY A 183 -11.47 15.99 -16.80
CA GLY A 183 -10.72 15.45 -15.68
C GLY A 183 -11.62 14.94 -14.54
N MET A 184 -12.61 15.75 -14.14
CA MET A 184 -13.61 15.37 -13.14
C MET A 184 -14.38 14.11 -13.56
N GLY A 185 -14.80 14.03 -14.83
CA GLY A 185 -15.50 12.86 -15.36
C GLY A 185 -14.65 11.59 -15.38
N VAL A 186 -13.34 11.69 -15.63
CA VAL A 186 -12.42 10.54 -15.58
C VAL A 186 -12.28 10.02 -14.15
N MET A 187 -12.10 10.89 -13.17
CA MET A 187 -12.00 10.49 -11.76
C MET A 187 -13.27 9.78 -11.27
N GLN A 188 -14.44 10.34 -11.58
CA GLN A 188 -15.71 9.73 -11.24
C GLN A 188 -15.83 8.32 -11.83
N LYS A 189 -15.57 8.14 -13.13
CA LYS A 189 -15.60 6.83 -13.80
C LYS A 189 -14.62 5.83 -13.19
N ASN A 190 -13.44 6.26 -12.78
CA ASN A 190 -12.45 5.39 -12.15
C ASN A 190 -12.95 4.85 -10.81
N TRP A 191 -13.54 5.69 -9.97
CA TRP A 191 -14.11 5.25 -8.70
C TRP A 191 -15.36 4.38 -8.89
N GLU A 192 -16.25 4.73 -9.81
CA GLU A 192 -17.43 3.92 -10.15
C GLU A 192 -17.03 2.53 -10.65
N ALA A 193 -16.03 2.44 -11.54
CA ALA A 193 -15.51 1.16 -12.01
C ALA A 193 -14.86 0.33 -10.89
N THR A 194 -14.23 0.97 -9.90
CA THR A 194 -13.64 0.30 -8.75
C THR A 194 -14.71 -0.21 -7.79
N ALA A 195 -15.77 0.58 -7.55
CA ALA A 195 -16.92 0.17 -6.76
C ALA A 195 -17.68 -1.00 -7.40
N ALA A 196 -17.89 -0.96 -8.72
CA ALA A 196 -18.54 -2.03 -9.46
C ALA A 196 -17.82 -3.39 -9.37
N ARG A 197 -16.48 -3.37 -9.18
CA ARG A 197 -15.66 -4.56 -8.94
C ARG A 197 -15.57 -4.97 -7.45
N GLY A 198 -16.26 -4.27 -6.56
CA GLY A 198 -16.20 -4.53 -5.12
C GLY A 198 -14.90 -4.08 -4.43
N GLY A 199 -14.06 -3.28 -5.12
CA GLY A 199 -12.81 -2.78 -4.56
C GLY A 199 -12.99 -1.66 -3.52
N ILE A 200 -14.13 -0.96 -3.58
CA ILE A 200 -14.53 0.07 -2.60
C ILE A 200 -16.06 -0.01 -2.38
N PRO A 201 -16.58 0.54 -1.26
CA PRO A 201 -18.02 0.61 -1.02
C PRO A 201 -18.77 1.34 -2.14
N ALA A 202 -20.01 0.95 -2.41
CA ALA A 202 -20.83 1.50 -3.49
C ALA A 202 -21.10 3.02 -3.35
N ASP A 203 -21.12 3.56 -2.14
CA ASP A 203 -21.32 4.97 -1.83
C ASP A 203 -20.02 5.81 -1.82
N ALA A 204 -18.86 5.15 -1.89
CA ALA A 204 -17.56 5.82 -1.84
C ALA A 204 -17.32 6.78 -3.03
N PRO A 205 -17.71 6.48 -4.29
CA PRO A 205 -17.50 7.40 -5.39
C PRO A 205 -18.13 8.78 -5.15
N ALA A 206 -19.39 8.84 -4.72
CA ALA A 206 -20.08 10.09 -4.44
C ALA A 206 -19.44 10.86 -3.27
N LYS A 207 -19.07 10.17 -2.19
CA LYS A 207 -18.39 10.78 -1.03
C LYS A 207 -17.04 11.37 -1.40
N ARG A 208 -16.26 10.68 -2.22
CA ARG A 208 -14.94 11.15 -2.66
C ARG A 208 -15.03 12.29 -3.66
N MET A 209 -15.97 12.22 -4.61
CA MET A 209 -16.23 13.33 -5.54
C MET A 209 -16.63 14.61 -4.80
N ALA A 210 -17.39 14.51 -3.70
CA ALA A 210 -17.77 15.66 -2.89
C ALA A 210 -16.58 16.35 -2.18
N LEU A 211 -15.42 15.71 -2.09
CA LEU A 211 -14.18 16.31 -1.57
C LEU A 211 -13.41 17.08 -2.65
N ILE A 212 -13.79 16.99 -3.92
CA ILE A 212 -13.08 17.65 -5.02
C ILE A 212 -13.88 18.85 -5.52
N ASP A 213 -13.34 20.05 -5.33
CA ASP A 213 -13.89 21.30 -5.82
C ASP A 213 -13.11 21.74 -7.08
N GLY A 214 -13.73 21.62 -8.26
CA GLY A 214 -13.12 22.02 -9.53
C GLY A 214 -13.22 23.52 -9.75
N LYS A 215 -12.10 24.17 -10.07
CA LYS A 215 -12.00 25.61 -10.32
C LYS A 215 -11.17 25.92 -11.57
N VAL A 216 -11.45 27.05 -12.20
CA VAL A 216 -10.62 27.62 -13.28
C VAL A 216 -9.88 28.82 -12.71
N GLY A 217 -8.56 28.89 -12.97
CA GLY A 217 -7.70 29.99 -12.54
C GLY A 217 -6.88 29.71 -11.28
N LEU A 218 -5.60 30.10 -11.32
CA LEU A 218 -4.61 29.85 -10.27
C LEU A 218 -4.89 30.57 -8.95
N GLU A 219 -5.64 31.65 -8.96
CA GLU A 219 -6.04 32.40 -7.76
C GLU A 219 -6.84 31.56 -6.75
N ASN A 220 -7.38 30.43 -7.17
CA ASN A 220 -8.12 29.51 -6.32
C ASN A 220 -7.24 28.65 -5.39
N VAL A 221 -5.89 28.78 -5.43
CA VAL A 221 -4.98 28.13 -4.50
C VAL A 221 -4.91 28.78 -3.11
N LYS A 222 -5.50 29.95 -2.93
CA LYS A 222 -5.33 30.84 -1.76
C LYS A 222 -5.60 30.20 -0.39
N ASP A 223 -6.44 29.17 -0.33
CA ASP A 223 -6.83 28.51 0.92
C ASP A 223 -6.08 27.17 1.17
N ALA A 224 -5.24 26.74 0.21
CA ALA A 224 -4.53 25.47 0.29
C ALA A 224 -3.30 25.54 1.23
N ASP A 225 -3.10 24.48 1.99
CA ASP A 225 -1.89 24.25 2.81
C ASP A 225 -0.75 23.68 1.98
N LEU A 226 -1.11 22.89 0.96
CA LEU A 226 -0.22 22.27 0.00
C LEU A 226 -0.78 22.48 -1.40
N VAL A 227 0.06 23.00 -2.29
CA VAL A 227 -0.25 23.15 -3.73
C VAL A 227 0.65 22.21 -4.51
N ILE A 228 0.09 21.34 -5.33
CA ILE A 228 0.85 20.41 -6.19
C ILE A 228 0.63 20.76 -7.64
N GLU A 229 1.69 21.15 -8.33
CA GLU A 229 1.67 21.41 -9.75
C GLU A 229 1.91 20.10 -10.53
N ALA A 230 1.00 19.79 -11.46
CA ALA A 230 1.02 18.63 -12.34
C ALA A 230 0.67 19.01 -13.80
N VAL A 231 1.25 20.13 -14.27
CA VAL A 231 1.11 20.64 -15.64
C VAL A 231 2.21 20.11 -16.57
N PHE A 232 2.34 20.66 -17.78
CA PHE A 232 3.33 20.23 -18.77
C PHE A 232 4.77 20.29 -18.24
N GLU A 233 5.55 19.26 -18.59
CA GLU A 233 6.91 19.00 -18.10
C GLU A 233 7.95 19.86 -18.85
N THR A 234 7.82 21.19 -18.75
CA THR A 234 8.79 22.15 -19.29
C THR A 234 9.15 23.19 -18.26
N MET A 235 10.44 23.53 -18.16
CA MET A 235 10.94 24.49 -17.17
C MET A 235 10.25 25.85 -17.27
N ALA A 236 10.02 26.35 -18.50
CA ALA A 236 9.39 27.65 -18.71
C ALA A 236 7.97 27.71 -18.12
N VAL A 237 7.15 26.69 -18.37
CA VAL A 237 5.79 26.62 -17.84
C VAL A 237 5.80 26.52 -16.31
N LYS A 238 6.70 25.70 -15.73
CA LYS A 238 6.77 25.57 -14.27
C LYS A 238 7.23 26.87 -13.61
N LYS A 239 8.20 27.57 -14.17
CA LYS A 239 8.63 28.89 -13.69
C LYS A 239 7.49 29.89 -13.71
N GLU A 240 6.74 29.97 -14.80
CA GLU A 240 5.56 30.85 -14.90
C GLU A 240 4.51 30.52 -13.84
N VAL A 241 4.19 29.23 -13.68
CA VAL A 241 3.21 28.78 -12.68
C VAL A 241 3.67 29.11 -11.27
N PHE A 242 4.93 28.81 -10.90
CA PHE A 242 5.43 29.07 -9.55
C PHE A 242 5.54 30.56 -9.22
N GLY A 243 5.90 31.42 -10.20
CA GLY A 243 5.84 32.85 -10.03
C GLY A 243 4.43 33.39 -9.73
N LYS A 244 3.39 32.78 -10.31
CA LYS A 244 1.99 33.10 -10.00
C LYS A 244 1.57 32.50 -8.65
N LEU A 245 1.99 31.28 -8.32
CA LEU A 245 1.71 30.64 -7.03
C LEU A 245 2.29 31.45 -5.86
N ASP A 246 3.45 32.05 -6.02
CA ASP A 246 4.04 32.93 -5.01
C ASP A 246 3.14 34.12 -4.65
N GLN A 247 2.31 34.59 -5.61
CA GLN A 247 1.39 35.70 -5.41
C GLN A 247 0.05 35.26 -4.79
N PHE A 248 -0.46 34.08 -5.15
CA PHE A 248 -1.81 33.66 -4.79
C PHE A 248 -1.87 32.74 -3.58
N ALA A 249 -0.86 31.88 -3.36
CA ALA A 249 -0.87 30.95 -2.26
C ALA A 249 -0.65 31.65 -0.92
N LYS A 250 -1.37 31.23 0.11
CA LYS A 250 -1.26 31.80 1.45
C LYS A 250 0.15 31.65 2.04
N PRO A 251 0.56 32.53 2.96
CA PRO A 251 1.83 32.37 3.69
C PRO A 251 1.92 31.00 4.39
N GLY A 252 3.08 30.34 4.28
CA GLY A 252 3.31 29.03 4.86
C GLY A 252 2.76 27.84 4.09
N ALA A 253 2.05 28.07 2.97
CA ALA A 253 1.67 26.98 2.07
C ALA A 253 2.92 26.35 1.45
N VAL A 254 2.93 25.02 1.37
CA VAL A 254 3.96 24.27 0.66
C VAL A 254 3.62 24.25 -0.83
N LEU A 255 4.59 24.57 -1.67
CA LEU A 255 4.47 24.55 -3.12
C LEU A 255 5.28 23.38 -3.68
N ALA A 256 4.61 22.42 -4.28
CA ALA A 256 5.24 21.20 -4.78
C ALA A 256 5.10 21.07 -6.29
N SER A 257 6.14 20.58 -6.96
CA SER A 257 6.07 20.19 -8.37
C SER A 257 6.14 18.67 -8.51
N ASN A 258 5.25 18.12 -9.35
CA ASN A 258 5.26 16.69 -9.71
C ASN A 258 6.24 16.39 -10.85
N THR A 259 7.26 17.21 -11.04
CA THR A 259 8.29 16.98 -12.07
C THR A 259 9.06 15.68 -11.82
N SER A 260 9.42 14.98 -12.89
CA SER A 260 10.23 13.77 -12.82
C SER A 260 11.74 14.05 -12.78
N TYR A 261 12.21 15.14 -13.39
CA TYR A 261 13.64 15.38 -13.63
C TYR A 261 14.06 16.85 -13.71
N LEU A 262 13.13 17.78 -13.70
CA LEU A 262 13.49 19.21 -13.73
C LEU A 262 14.07 19.65 -12.39
N ASN A 263 15.00 20.60 -12.44
CA ASN A 263 15.67 21.11 -11.25
C ASN A 263 14.71 21.95 -10.39
N ILE A 264 14.36 21.43 -9.21
CA ILE A 264 13.44 22.08 -8.27
C ILE A 264 14.01 23.39 -7.75
N ASP A 265 15.32 23.50 -7.54
CA ASP A 265 15.95 24.71 -7.03
C ASP A 265 15.82 25.87 -8.03
N GLU A 266 15.81 25.58 -9.34
CA GLU A 266 15.56 26.58 -10.36
C GLU A 266 14.08 27.04 -10.39
N ILE A 267 13.15 26.13 -10.12
CA ILE A 267 11.74 26.46 -9.99
C ILE A 267 11.52 27.30 -8.72
N ALA A 268 12.15 26.93 -7.62
CA ALA A 268 12.04 27.61 -6.33
C ALA A 268 12.54 29.08 -6.39
N LYS A 269 13.55 29.38 -7.21
CA LYS A 269 14.07 30.76 -7.42
C LYS A 269 13.04 31.74 -7.99
N GLU A 270 11.98 31.23 -8.61
CA GLU A 270 10.87 32.09 -9.11
C GLU A 270 9.94 32.55 -7.98
N THR A 271 10.14 32.07 -6.76
CA THR A 271 9.35 32.44 -5.58
C THR A 271 10.19 33.21 -4.56
N LYS A 272 9.53 34.02 -3.71
CA LYS A 272 10.16 34.70 -2.56
C LYS A 272 10.31 33.80 -1.34
N ARG A 273 9.89 32.53 -1.44
CA ARG A 273 9.89 31.53 -0.37
C ARG A 273 10.42 30.17 -0.87
N PRO A 274 11.65 30.12 -1.37
CA PRO A 274 12.23 28.88 -1.90
C PRO A 274 12.27 27.75 -0.86
N GLN A 275 12.32 28.07 0.44
CA GLN A 275 12.26 27.10 1.55
C GLN A 275 10.91 26.40 1.68
N ASP A 276 9.85 26.88 1.05
CA ASP A 276 8.53 26.26 1.02
C ASP A 276 8.27 25.49 -0.29
N VAL A 277 9.28 25.38 -1.15
CA VAL A 277 9.19 24.69 -2.45
C VAL A 277 9.88 23.34 -2.36
N LEU A 278 9.23 22.30 -2.89
CA LEU A 278 9.79 20.93 -2.93
C LEU A 278 9.34 20.14 -4.17
N GLY A 279 10.04 19.06 -4.49
CA GLY A 279 9.62 18.05 -5.45
C GLY A 279 8.73 17.00 -4.77
N MET A 280 7.59 16.69 -5.40
CA MET A 280 6.67 15.64 -4.93
C MET A 280 6.26 14.77 -6.13
N HIS A 281 7.12 13.83 -6.47
CA HIS A 281 6.95 13.00 -7.65
C HIS A 281 6.04 11.79 -7.38
N PHE A 282 4.89 11.77 -8.03
CA PHE A 282 3.98 10.63 -8.03
C PHE A 282 4.22 9.75 -9.26
N PHE A 283 4.15 8.43 -9.09
CA PHE A 283 4.21 7.49 -10.20
C PHE A 283 2.83 7.28 -10.85
N SER A 284 2.81 6.99 -12.14
CA SER A 284 1.57 6.69 -12.87
C SER A 284 1.23 5.20 -12.77
N PRO A 285 -0.02 4.85 -12.43
CA PRO A 285 -1.11 5.72 -11.98
C PRO A 285 -0.87 6.24 -10.55
N ALA A 286 -1.27 7.49 -10.27
CA ALA A 286 -1.08 8.12 -8.97
C ALA A 286 -2.17 7.75 -7.92
N ASN A 287 -3.13 6.89 -8.25
CA ASN A 287 -4.27 6.48 -7.42
C ASN A 287 -4.43 4.97 -7.37
#